data_09f5ce24b4419da82d3d1e664a9d8c9f
#
_entry.id   09f5ce24b4419da82d3d1e664a9d8c9f
#
_cell.length_a   1.000
_cell.length_b   1.000
_cell.length_c   1.000
_cell.angle_alpha   90.00
_cell.angle_beta   90.00
_cell.angle_gamma   90.00
#
_symmetry.space_group_name_H-M   'P 1'
#
loop_
_entity.id
_entity.type
_entity.pdbx_description
1 polymer ?
#
loop_
_entity_poly.entity_id
_entity_poly.type
_entity_poly.pdbx_seq_one_letter_code
_entity_poly.pdbx_strand_id
1 'polypeptide(L)'
;NKILLNDYIKINRLEKNVKILGYKKNPYPFIKYSNVLVLTSKYEGLPNVLLEAITLKRFVISSDCPTGPKEILDNGKGGMLFKTGSYKDLSKKIILYKKQHKLVKSKIYHAYSSLKKYDLEKNLNLYYKNLTKFN
;
A
#
# COMPACT_ATOMS: atom_id res chain seq x y z
N ASN A 1 0.93 22.38 -4.44
CA ASN A 1 1.06 21.13 -5.21
C ASN A 1 -0.25 20.66 -5.87
N LYS A 2 -1.44 20.97 -5.30
CA LYS A 2 -2.73 20.59 -5.93
C LYS A 2 -2.97 21.32 -7.23
N ILE A 3 -2.55 22.58 -7.34
CA ILE A 3 -2.66 23.40 -8.56
C ILE A 3 -1.82 22.75 -9.67
N LEU A 4 -0.55 22.45 -9.39
CA LEU A 4 0.37 21.80 -10.35
C LEU A 4 -0.17 20.45 -10.87
N LEU A 5 -0.86 19.67 -10.03
CA LEU A 5 -1.43 18.40 -10.46
C LEU A 5 -2.65 18.59 -11.36
N ASN A 6 -3.52 19.56 -11.06
CA ASN A 6 -4.65 19.91 -11.91
C ASN A 6 -4.19 20.40 -13.30
N ASP A 7 -3.16 21.24 -13.33
CA ASP A 7 -2.61 21.75 -14.58
C ASP A 7 -1.99 20.61 -15.40
N TYR A 8 -1.25 19.71 -14.76
CA TYR A 8 -0.71 18.53 -15.42
C TYR A 8 -1.80 17.64 -16.03
N ILE A 9 -2.89 17.40 -15.30
CA ILE A 9 -4.03 16.61 -15.77
C ILE A 9 -4.63 17.27 -17.03
N LYS A 10 -4.86 18.58 -17.01
CA LYS A 10 -5.44 19.34 -18.15
C LYS A 10 -4.51 19.33 -19.35
N ILE A 11 -3.24 19.68 -19.17
CA ILE A 11 -2.24 19.73 -20.25
C ILE A 11 -2.13 18.39 -20.96
N ASN A 12 -2.21 17.28 -20.20
CA ASN A 12 -2.10 15.93 -20.75
C ASN A 12 -3.45 15.29 -21.12
N ARG A 13 -4.55 16.02 -21.05
CA ARG A 13 -5.92 15.56 -21.38
C ARG A 13 -6.33 14.30 -20.60
N LEU A 14 -6.01 14.27 -19.30
CA LEU A 14 -6.23 13.12 -18.41
C LEU A 14 -7.50 13.26 -17.56
N GLU A 15 -8.36 14.24 -17.78
CA GLU A 15 -9.53 14.55 -16.94
C GLU A 15 -10.51 13.37 -16.84
N LYS A 16 -10.63 12.60 -17.93
CA LYS A 16 -11.47 11.39 -17.94
C LYS A 16 -10.86 10.21 -17.20
N ASN A 17 -9.54 10.22 -16.95
CA ASN A 17 -8.79 9.11 -16.39
C ASN A 17 -8.34 9.36 -14.95
N VAL A 18 -8.20 10.61 -14.53
CA VAL A 18 -7.67 11.00 -13.22
C VAL A 18 -8.67 11.88 -12.48
N LYS A 19 -9.03 11.46 -11.27
CA LYS A 19 -9.91 12.22 -10.39
C LYS A 19 -9.21 12.52 -9.07
N ILE A 20 -9.06 13.79 -8.72
CA ILE A 20 -8.53 14.23 -7.44
C ILE A 20 -9.67 14.26 -6.42
N LEU A 21 -9.67 13.34 -5.47
CA LEU A 21 -10.76 13.21 -4.50
C LEU A 21 -10.64 14.18 -3.32
N GLY A 22 -9.44 14.73 -3.06
CA GLY A 22 -9.17 15.51 -1.85
C GLY A 22 -9.26 14.69 -0.58
N TYR A 23 -9.32 15.36 0.57
CA TYR A 23 -9.49 14.72 1.87
C TYR A 23 -10.86 14.04 1.98
N LYS A 24 -10.87 12.82 2.52
CA LYS A 24 -12.08 12.07 2.85
C LYS A 24 -12.03 11.61 4.30
N LYS A 25 -13.03 11.99 5.09
CA LYS A 25 -13.15 11.56 6.50
C LYS A 25 -13.18 10.03 6.62
N ASN A 26 -13.81 9.34 5.67
CA ASN A 26 -13.82 7.89 5.57
C ASN A 26 -13.28 7.45 4.19
N PRO A 27 -12.01 7.00 4.11
CA PRO A 27 -11.41 6.53 2.86
C PRO A 27 -11.78 5.08 2.51
N TYR A 28 -12.28 4.28 3.44
CA TYR A 28 -12.51 2.85 3.26
C TYR A 28 -13.39 2.46 2.07
N PRO A 29 -14.48 3.17 1.74
CA PRO A 29 -15.25 2.86 0.54
C PRO A 29 -14.42 2.96 -0.74
N PHE A 30 -13.55 3.99 -0.84
CA PHE A 30 -12.68 4.17 -2.01
C PHE A 30 -11.65 3.04 -2.12
N ILE A 31 -11.06 2.61 -1.00
CA ILE A 31 -10.13 1.47 -0.97
C ILE A 31 -10.88 0.18 -1.32
N LYS A 32 -12.04 -0.07 -0.69
CA LYS A 32 -12.84 -1.29 -0.88
C LYS A 32 -13.25 -1.50 -2.34
N TYR A 33 -13.62 -0.44 -3.04
CA TYR A 33 -14.07 -0.52 -4.44
C TYR A 33 -12.95 -0.31 -5.46
N SER A 34 -11.72 -0.07 -5.02
CA SER A 34 -10.56 -0.02 -5.92
C SER A 34 -10.10 -1.43 -6.31
N ASN A 35 -9.46 -1.55 -7.45
CA ASN A 35 -8.81 -2.80 -7.88
C ASN A 35 -7.41 -2.95 -7.26
N VAL A 36 -6.72 -1.82 -7.05
CA VAL A 36 -5.37 -1.78 -6.51
C VAL A 36 -5.16 -0.48 -5.75
N LEU A 37 -4.49 -0.56 -4.60
CA LEU A 37 -3.96 0.60 -3.89
C LEU A 37 -2.52 0.83 -4.33
N VAL A 38 -2.18 2.07 -4.66
CA VAL A 38 -0.80 2.47 -5.01
C VAL A 38 -0.32 3.51 -4.01
N LEU A 39 0.80 3.22 -3.32
CA LEU A 39 1.48 4.15 -2.43
C LEU A 39 2.77 4.63 -3.08
N THR A 40 2.92 5.95 -3.27
CA THR A 40 4.06 6.55 -3.98
C THR A 40 4.97 7.39 -3.09
N SER A 41 4.88 7.21 -1.79
CA SER A 41 5.62 7.98 -0.80
C SER A 41 7.15 7.82 -0.96
N LYS A 42 7.88 8.87 -0.66
CA LYS A 42 9.35 8.84 -0.60
C LYS A 42 9.86 8.33 0.75
N TYR A 43 9.10 8.56 1.80
CA TYR A 43 9.41 8.16 3.18
C TYR A 43 8.11 7.75 3.86
N GLU A 44 8.17 6.70 4.66
CA GLU A 44 7.09 6.22 5.51
C GLU A 44 7.68 5.71 6.84
N GLY A 45 6.87 5.67 7.88
CA GLY A 45 7.12 4.85 9.07
C GLY A 45 6.40 3.51 8.92
N LEU A 46 5.21 3.41 9.51
CA LEU A 46 4.28 2.29 9.29
C LEU A 46 3.07 2.82 8.51
N PRO A 47 3.00 2.64 7.19
CA PRO A 47 1.90 3.18 6.38
C PRO A 47 0.59 2.40 6.61
N ASN A 48 -0.25 2.87 7.52
CA ASN A 48 -1.52 2.24 7.88
C ASN A 48 -2.42 1.98 6.65
N VAL A 49 -2.37 2.85 5.65
CA VAL A 49 -3.15 2.68 4.42
C VAL A 49 -2.86 1.36 3.69
N LEU A 50 -1.64 0.81 3.80
CA LEU A 50 -1.32 -0.51 3.27
C LEU A 50 -2.01 -1.61 4.07
N LEU A 51 -2.00 -1.54 5.40
CA LEU A 51 -2.69 -2.49 6.28
C LEU A 51 -4.20 -2.44 6.05
N GLU A 52 -4.77 -1.25 5.91
CA GLU A 52 -6.18 -1.03 5.58
C GLU A 52 -6.55 -1.68 4.23
N ALA A 53 -5.75 -1.49 3.20
CA ALA A 53 -5.97 -2.10 1.90
C ALA A 53 -5.88 -3.63 1.95
N ILE A 54 -4.89 -4.17 2.66
CA ILE A 54 -4.70 -5.62 2.85
C ILE A 54 -5.89 -6.21 3.61
N THR A 55 -6.37 -5.55 4.67
CA THR A 55 -7.55 -5.96 5.44
C THR A 55 -8.80 -6.03 4.55
N LEU A 56 -8.93 -5.10 3.62
CA LEU A 56 -10.01 -5.08 2.62
C LEU A 56 -9.73 -6.02 1.42
N LYS A 57 -8.69 -6.84 1.49
CA LYS A 57 -8.26 -7.77 0.44
C LYS A 57 -8.01 -7.08 -0.91
N ARG A 58 -7.47 -5.86 -0.87
CA ARG A 58 -7.06 -5.14 -2.07
C ARG A 58 -5.60 -5.40 -2.36
N PHE A 59 -5.28 -5.51 -3.66
CA PHE A 59 -3.88 -5.64 -4.07
C PHE A 59 -3.13 -4.33 -3.82
N VAL A 60 -1.87 -4.44 -3.41
CA VAL A 60 -1.03 -3.29 -3.08
C VAL A 60 0.20 -3.23 -3.96
N ILE A 61 0.47 -2.05 -4.50
CA ILE A 61 1.74 -1.68 -5.13
C ILE A 61 2.31 -0.50 -4.35
N SER A 62 3.51 -0.62 -3.81
CA SER A 62 4.12 0.44 -3.00
C SER A 62 5.52 0.79 -3.47
N SER A 63 5.91 2.05 -3.28
CA SER A 63 7.32 2.44 -3.36
C SER A 63 8.12 1.63 -2.33
N ASP A 64 9.34 1.22 -2.71
CA ASP A 64 10.31 0.60 -1.81
C ASP A 64 11.09 1.71 -1.07
N CYS A 65 10.34 2.56 -0.33
CA CYS A 65 10.94 3.60 0.50
C CYS A 65 11.49 3.01 1.80
N PRO A 66 12.41 3.71 2.48
CA PRO A 66 12.93 3.26 3.77
C PRO A 66 11.81 3.03 4.76
N THR A 67 11.84 1.93 5.49
CA THR A 67 10.87 1.49 6.52
C THR A 67 9.41 1.29 6.05
N GLY A 68 8.72 0.38 6.68
CA GLY A 68 7.27 0.12 6.53
C GLY A 68 6.86 -0.70 5.32
N PRO A 69 6.84 -0.20 4.09
CA PRO A 69 6.28 -0.92 2.96
C PRO A 69 6.90 -2.29 2.71
N LYS A 70 8.23 -2.37 2.77
CA LYS A 70 8.97 -3.62 2.56
C LYS A 70 8.65 -4.67 3.63
N GLU A 71 8.50 -4.23 4.88
CA GLU A 71 8.14 -5.09 6.00
C GLU A 71 6.69 -5.57 5.89
N ILE A 72 5.73 -4.65 5.65
CA ILE A 72 4.31 -4.97 5.51
C ILE A 72 4.08 -5.96 4.37
N LEU A 73 4.76 -5.76 3.24
CA LEU A 73 4.63 -6.60 2.05
C LEU A 73 5.55 -7.82 2.05
N ASP A 74 6.24 -8.12 3.16
CA ASP A 74 7.16 -9.25 3.30
C ASP A 74 8.12 -9.35 2.09
N ASN A 75 8.92 -8.30 1.89
CA ASN A 75 9.86 -8.20 0.77
C ASN A 75 9.20 -8.42 -0.61
N GLY A 76 7.95 -8.01 -0.75
CA GLY A 76 7.18 -8.11 -1.99
C GLY A 76 6.40 -9.42 -2.16
N LYS A 77 6.41 -10.35 -1.21
CA LYS A 77 5.56 -11.54 -1.24
C LYS A 77 4.07 -11.21 -1.12
N GLY A 78 3.72 -10.17 -0.35
CA GLY A 78 2.36 -9.72 -0.12
C GLY A 78 1.87 -8.61 -1.07
N GLY A 79 2.67 -8.17 -2.03
CA GLY A 79 2.32 -7.11 -2.97
C GLY A 79 3.42 -6.91 -4.00
N MET A 80 3.47 -5.73 -4.62
CA MET A 80 4.58 -5.36 -5.49
C MET A 80 5.28 -4.12 -4.96
N LEU A 81 6.62 -4.15 -4.96
CA LEU A 81 7.46 -3.01 -4.65
C LEU A 81 8.03 -2.43 -5.95
N PHE A 82 8.11 -1.11 -6.02
CA PHE A 82 8.77 -0.40 -7.12
C PHE A 82 9.78 0.60 -6.58
N LYS A 83 10.81 0.89 -7.38
CA LYS A 83 11.88 1.84 -7.01
C LYS A 83 11.30 3.20 -6.69
N THR A 84 11.56 3.71 -5.48
CA THR A 84 11.08 5.01 -5.00
C THR A 84 11.40 6.12 -5.99
N GLY A 85 10.38 6.93 -6.34
CA GLY A 85 10.49 8.01 -7.32
C GLY A 85 10.49 7.58 -8.79
N SER A 86 10.44 6.28 -9.10
CA SER A 86 10.45 5.78 -10.47
C SER A 86 9.05 5.53 -11.02
N TYR A 87 8.48 6.49 -11.74
CA TYR A 87 7.21 6.29 -12.45
C TYR A 87 7.28 5.20 -13.52
N LYS A 88 8.46 5.01 -14.15
CA LYS A 88 8.67 3.93 -15.15
C LYS A 88 8.54 2.55 -14.52
N ASP A 89 9.12 2.35 -13.32
CA ASP A 89 9.01 1.07 -12.63
C ASP A 89 7.60 0.84 -12.11
N LEU A 90 6.95 1.87 -11.55
CA LEU A 90 5.52 1.80 -11.16
C LEU A 90 4.64 1.37 -12.34
N SER A 91 4.81 1.98 -13.51
CA SER A 91 4.07 1.61 -14.72
C SER A 91 4.25 0.14 -15.09
N LYS A 92 5.50 -0.39 -15.04
CA LYS A 92 5.77 -1.82 -15.24
C LYS A 92 5.02 -2.71 -14.24
N LYS A 93 4.96 -2.32 -12.94
CA LYS A 93 4.24 -3.09 -11.91
C LYS A 93 2.73 -3.08 -12.14
N ILE A 94 2.16 -1.97 -12.59
CA ILE A 94 0.74 -1.87 -12.93
C ILE A 94 0.40 -2.77 -14.14
N ILE A 95 1.25 -2.79 -15.17
CA ILE A 95 1.08 -3.67 -16.32
C ILE A 95 1.17 -5.14 -15.90
N LEU A 96 2.15 -5.48 -15.06
CA LEU A 96 2.33 -6.83 -14.52
C LEU A 96 1.10 -7.28 -13.71
N TYR A 97 0.58 -6.39 -12.83
CA TYR A 97 -0.66 -6.62 -12.09
C TYR A 97 -1.82 -7.02 -13.01
N LYS A 98 -2.00 -6.29 -14.12
CA LYS A 98 -3.09 -6.57 -15.09
C LYS A 98 -2.92 -7.92 -15.81
N LYS A 99 -1.69 -8.36 -16.02
CA LYS A 99 -1.39 -9.59 -16.79
C LYS A 99 -1.35 -10.86 -15.95
N GLN A 100 -1.05 -10.77 -14.64
CA GLN A 100 -0.72 -11.95 -13.82
C GLN A 100 -1.73 -12.19 -12.69
N HIS A 101 -2.98 -12.53 -13.05
CA HIS A 101 -4.06 -12.72 -12.08
C HIS A 101 -3.78 -13.80 -11.01
N LYS A 102 -3.13 -14.92 -11.37
CA LYS A 102 -2.78 -15.99 -10.41
C LYS A 102 -1.79 -15.47 -9.36
N LEU A 103 -0.73 -14.76 -9.80
CA LEU A 103 0.26 -14.17 -8.93
C LEU A 103 -0.38 -13.12 -8.00
N VAL A 104 -1.28 -12.29 -8.52
CA VAL A 104 -2.01 -11.27 -7.75
C VAL A 104 -2.82 -11.92 -6.64
N LYS A 105 -3.60 -12.97 -6.93
CA LYS A 105 -4.38 -13.69 -5.92
C LYS A 105 -3.50 -14.31 -4.83
N SER A 106 -2.39 -14.95 -5.19
CA SER A 106 -1.43 -15.53 -4.25
C SER A 106 -0.85 -14.46 -3.31
N LYS A 107 -0.46 -13.30 -3.85
CA LYS A 107 0.08 -12.19 -3.05
C LYS A 107 -0.95 -11.56 -2.12
N ILE A 108 -2.20 -11.40 -2.55
CA ILE A 108 -3.30 -10.92 -1.68
C ILE A 108 -3.49 -11.89 -0.50
N TYR A 109 -3.52 -13.19 -0.77
CA TYR A 109 -3.66 -14.20 0.28
C TYR A 109 -2.49 -14.15 1.28
N HIS A 110 -1.25 -14.07 0.78
CA HIS A 110 -0.05 -13.96 1.60
C HIS A 110 -0.10 -12.72 2.51
N ALA A 111 -0.40 -11.54 1.93
CA ALA A 111 -0.51 -10.29 2.68
C ALA A 111 -1.58 -10.39 3.79
N TYR A 112 -2.77 -10.87 3.44
CA TYR A 112 -3.87 -11.01 4.40
C TYR A 112 -3.52 -11.96 5.56
N SER A 113 -2.89 -13.09 5.27
CA SER A 113 -2.42 -14.04 6.29
C SER A 113 -1.35 -13.44 7.21
N SER A 114 -0.55 -12.52 6.69
CA SER A 114 0.51 -11.85 7.44
C SER A 114 0.00 -10.76 8.39
N LEU A 115 -1.28 -10.34 8.30
CA LEU A 115 -1.87 -9.33 9.20
C LEU A 115 -1.81 -9.73 10.68
N LYS A 116 -1.74 -11.02 10.98
CA LYS A 116 -1.58 -11.55 12.36
C LYS A 116 -0.34 -10.97 13.09
N LYS A 117 0.66 -10.48 12.35
CA LYS A 117 1.84 -9.82 12.93
C LYS A 117 1.50 -8.46 13.56
N TYR A 118 0.40 -7.84 13.13
CA TYR A 118 -0.06 -6.51 13.55
C TYR A 118 -1.23 -6.59 14.53
N ASP A 119 -1.49 -7.77 15.12
CA ASP A 119 -2.49 -7.97 16.16
C ASP A 119 -2.10 -7.21 17.43
N LEU A 120 -3.00 -6.32 17.89
CA LEU A 120 -2.71 -5.42 19.01
C LEU A 120 -2.52 -6.19 20.32
N GLU A 121 -3.40 -7.13 20.65
CA GLU A 121 -3.33 -7.89 21.90
C GLU A 121 -2.06 -8.73 21.97
N LYS A 122 -1.74 -9.41 20.87
CA LYS A 122 -0.51 -10.21 20.78
C LYS A 122 0.74 -9.34 20.95
N ASN A 123 0.79 -8.18 20.34
CA ASN A 123 1.94 -7.28 20.44
C ASN A 123 2.05 -6.67 21.85
N LEU A 124 0.94 -6.28 22.48
CA LEU A 124 0.93 -5.81 23.86
C LEU A 124 1.44 -6.87 24.82
N ASN A 125 0.94 -8.11 24.72
CA ASN A 125 1.38 -9.22 25.56
C ASN A 125 2.88 -9.49 25.40
N LEU A 126 3.41 -9.43 24.17
CA LEU A 126 4.83 -9.59 23.91
C LEU A 126 5.65 -8.44 24.53
N TYR A 127 5.14 -7.20 24.46
CA TYR A 127 5.76 -6.03 25.04
C TYR A 127 5.85 -6.14 26.57
N TYR A 128 4.72 -6.47 27.25
CA TYR A 128 4.70 -6.70 28.70
C TYR A 128 5.66 -7.80 29.13
N LYS A 129 5.67 -8.93 28.42
CA LYS A 129 6.58 -10.03 28.71
C LYS A 129 8.05 -9.64 28.59
N ASN A 130 8.39 -8.74 27.69
CA ASN A 130 9.77 -8.27 27.55
C ASN A 130 10.15 -7.26 28.63
N LEU A 131 9.25 -6.35 29.03
CA LEU A 131 9.48 -5.42 30.11
C LEU A 131 9.70 -6.12 31.47
N THR A 132 8.91 -7.16 31.77
CA THR A 132 9.00 -7.89 33.01
C THR A 132 10.21 -8.82 33.13
N LYS A 133 11.01 -8.99 32.06
CA LYS A 133 12.28 -9.73 32.12
C LYS A 133 13.44 -8.93 32.72
N PHE A 134 13.26 -7.61 32.87
CA PHE A 134 14.29 -6.71 33.39
C PHE A 134 14.02 -6.28 34.85
N ASN A 135 12.97 -6.83 35.48
CA ASN A 135 12.69 -6.80 36.91
C ASN A 135 12.97 -8.15 37.54
#